data_0b26a6559e216ec0b98232e12c96c260
#
_entry.id   0b26a6559e216ec0b98232e12c96c260
#
_cell.length_a   1.000
_cell.length_b   1.000
_cell.length_c   1.000
_cell.angle_alpha   90.00
_cell.angle_beta   90.00
_cell.angle_gamma   90.00
#
_symmetry.space_group_name_H-M   'P 1'
#
loop_
_entity.id
_entity.type
_entity.pdbx_description
1 polymer ?
#
loop_
_entity_poly.entity_id
_entity_poly.type
_entity_poly.pdbx_seq_one_letter_code
_entity_poly.pdbx_strand_id
1 'polypeptide(L)'
;MGNSQWQQYFDQKASTHGASVKSSDYFDDTSFFVQRDHILQWIGPLAGKQILDAGCGVGAFSEPWTRDNSVVGVDFSEKSLEFAAGRGLKTLPADLTALPFAAGSFDLVVCIGVIQLIEKYQPVLAELARVTKPGGMLLVQTLHQGSLQRKLLGMVERSKKFDRMYEMAELRDEYVQLGFASISFLKQYHPLKAVTPSESFGGFTDHFCTSFAIRGIKNSE
;
A
#
# COMPACT_ATOMS: atom_id res chain seq x y z
N MET A 1 -5.46 4.82 17.11
CA MET A 1 -4.48 4.01 17.90
C MET A 1 -3.10 4.61 17.73
N GLY A 2 -2.25 4.67 18.78
CA GLY A 2 -0.83 5.08 18.66
C GLY A 2 0.04 3.95 18.08
N ASN A 3 1.24 4.28 17.60
CA ASN A 3 2.17 3.30 16.98
C ASN A 3 2.38 2.03 17.82
N SER A 4 2.54 2.16 19.14
CA SER A 4 2.73 1.00 20.04
C SER A 4 1.50 0.08 20.12
N GLN A 5 0.29 0.61 20.02
CA GLN A 5 -0.94 -0.20 20.01
C GLN A 5 -1.10 -0.95 18.69
N TRP A 6 -0.77 -0.32 17.57
CA TRP A 6 -0.76 -0.98 16.26
C TRP A 6 0.31 -2.07 16.19
N GLN A 7 1.51 -1.81 16.73
CA GLN A 7 2.58 -2.82 16.81
C GLN A 7 2.11 -4.06 17.56
N GLN A 8 1.60 -3.91 18.79
CA GLN A 8 1.09 -5.02 19.58
C GLN A 8 -0.04 -5.79 18.87
N TYR A 9 -0.93 -5.04 18.21
CA TYR A 9 -2.03 -5.65 17.45
C TYR A 9 -1.51 -6.53 16.31
N PHE A 10 -0.59 -6.03 15.47
CA PHE A 10 -0.05 -6.81 14.36
C PHE A 10 0.92 -7.91 14.78
N ASP A 11 1.69 -7.73 15.86
CA ASP A 11 2.49 -8.81 16.46
C ASP A 11 1.60 -9.97 16.94
N GLN A 12 0.48 -9.67 17.60
CA GLN A 12 -0.49 -10.68 17.99
C GLN A 12 -1.11 -11.39 16.78
N LYS A 13 -1.47 -10.63 15.74
CA LYS A 13 -1.98 -11.18 14.48
C LYS A 13 -0.97 -12.11 13.82
N ALA A 14 0.27 -11.69 13.68
CA ALA A 14 1.35 -12.48 13.11
C ALA A 14 1.62 -13.75 13.93
N SER A 15 1.56 -13.66 15.26
CA SER A 15 1.70 -14.82 16.14
C SER A 15 0.53 -15.81 15.99
N THR A 16 -0.68 -15.34 15.69
CA THR A 16 -1.88 -16.18 15.56
C THR A 16 -2.00 -16.80 14.17
N HIS A 17 -1.69 -16.06 13.12
CA HIS A 17 -1.96 -16.45 11.74
C HIS A 17 -0.68 -16.80 10.94
N GLY A 18 0.50 -16.60 11.53
CA GLY A 18 1.78 -16.90 10.90
C GLY A 18 1.99 -16.08 9.61
N ALA A 19 2.50 -16.71 8.58
CA ALA A 19 2.78 -16.10 7.28
C ALA A 19 1.52 -15.82 6.41
N SER A 20 0.31 -16.12 6.88
CA SER A 20 -0.93 -15.83 6.16
C SER A 20 -1.18 -14.32 6.04
N VAL A 21 -1.80 -13.89 4.96
CA VAL A 21 -2.22 -12.48 4.76
C VAL A 21 -3.25 -12.00 5.80
N LYS A 22 -3.88 -12.92 6.54
CA LYS A 22 -4.73 -12.59 7.69
C LYS A 22 -3.97 -11.88 8.81
N SER A 23 -2.66 -12.06 8.87
CA SER A 23 -1.75 -11.33 9.77
C SER A 23 -1.72 -9.84 9.45
N SER A 24 -2.00 -9.45 8.21
CA SER A 24 -2.10 -8.07 7.72
C SER A 24 -3.56 -7.62 7.53
N ASP A 25 -4.50 -8.19 8.29
CA ASP A 25 -5.94 -7.85 8.29
C ASP A 25 -6.69 -8.06 6.97
N TYR A 26 -6.15 -8.80 6.04
CA TYR A 26 -6.90 -9.22 4.87
C TYR A 26 -7.92 -10.30 5.24
N PHE A 27 -9.09 -10.22 4.60
CA PHE A 27 -10.24 -11.07 4.90
C PHE A 27 -9.98 -12.54 4.54
N ASP A 28 -9.39 -12.75 3.37
CA ASP A 28 -9.05 -14.07 2.86
C ASP A 28 -7.88 -13.99 1.86
N ASP A 29 -7.16 -15.08 1.77
CA ASP A 29 -5.97 -15.18 0.92
C ASP A 29 -6.34 -15.02 -0.57
N THR A 30 -7.47 -15.55 -1.02
CA THR A 30 -7.87 -15.50 -2.43
C THR A 30 -8.10 -14.08 -2.91
N SER A 31 -8.87 -13.28 -2.15
CA SER A 31 -9.14 -11.88 -2.49
C SER A 31 -7.86 -11.04 -2.49
N PHE A 32 -6.97 -11.29 -1.53
CA PHE A 32 -5.68 -10.62 -1.47
C PHE A 32 -4.83 -10.91 -2.71
N PHE A 33 -4.65 -12.20 -3.07
CA PHE A 33 -3.79 -12.56 -4.18
C PHE A 33 -4.35 -12.08 -5.54
N VAL A 34 -5.66 -12.09 -5.72
CA VAL A 34 -6.29 -11.48 -6.91
C VAL A 34 -6.00 -9.98 -7.00
N GLN A 35 -6.15 -9.24 -5.91
CA GLN A 35 -5.85 -7.81 -5.90
C GLN A 35 -4.36 -7.55 -6.13
N ARG A 36 -3.49 -8.30 -5.47
CA ARG A 36 -2.04 -8.22 -5.67
C ARG A 36 -1.69 -8.40 -7.13
N ASP A 37 -2.15 -9.49 -7.75
CA ASP A 37 -1.78 -9.86 -9.10
C ASP A 37 -2.25 -8.81 -10.13
N HIS A 38 -3.41 -8.18 -9.91
CA HIS A 38 -3.85 -7.04 -10.71
C HIS A 38 -2.93 -5.83 -10.57
N ILE A 39 -2.47 -5.52 -9.35
CA ILE A 39 -1.53 -4.40 -9.12
C ILE A 39 -0.18 -4.72 -9.76
N LEU A 40 0.35 -5.94 -9.59
CA LEU A 40 1.60 -6.37 -10.21
C LEU A 40 1.52 -6.28 -11.74
N GLN A 41 0.42 -6.73 -12.34
CA GLN A 41 0.19 -6.61 -13.78
C GLN A 41 0.13 -5.13 -14.23
N TRP A 42 -0.52 -4.28 -13.45
CA TRP A 42 -0.61 -2.85 -13.75
C TRP A 42 0.73 -2.14 -13.65
N ILE A 43 1.60 -2.50 -12.70
CA ILE A 43 2.97 -1.99 -12.61
C ILE A 43 3.79 -2.46 -13.81
N GLY A 44 3.61 -3.69 -14.24
CA GLY A 44 4.39 -4.33 -15.29
C GLY A 44 5.63 -5.06 -14.77
N PRO A 45 6.42 -5.67 -15.67
CA PRO A 45 7.60 -6.44 -15.30
C PRO A 45 8.72 -5.54 -14.77
N LEU A 46 9.39 -6.02 -13.71
CA LEU A 46 10.52 -5.34 -13.07
C LEU A 46 11.69 -6.30 -12.94
N ALA A 47 12.88 -5.84 -13.28
CA ALA A 47 14.13 -6.57 -13.09
C ALA A 47 15.28 -5.60 -12.73
N GLY A 48 16.14 -6.01 -11.82
CA GLY A 48 17.30 -5.23 -11.37
C GLY A 48 16.95 -3.96 -10.59
N LYS A 49 15.75 -3.86 -10.02
CA LYS A 49 15.25 -2.67 -9.34
C LYS A 49 15.49 -2.72 -7.83
N GLN A 50 15.66 -1.55 -7.22
CA GLN A 50 15.61 -1.34 -5.79
C GLN A 50 14.16 -1.02 -5.44
N ILE A 51 13.48 -1.88 -4.67
CA ILE A 51 12.07 -1.77 -4.33
C ILE A 51 11.93 -1.62 -2.81
N LEU A 52 11.13 -0.65 -2.36
CA LEU A 52 10.70 -0.52 -0.97
C LEU A 52 9.23 -0.94 -0.85
N ASP A 53 8.96 -1.86 0.08
CA ASP A 53 7.60 -2.19 0.54
C ASP A 53 7.42 -1.58 1.94
N ALA A 54 6.71 -0.46 1.98
CA ALA A 54 6.50 0.35 3.19
C ALA A 54 5.22 -0.10 3.92
N GLY A 55 5.39 -0.71 5.09
CA GLY A 55 4.34 -1.44 5.80
C GLY A 55 4.13 -2.82 5.19
N CYS A 56 5.21 -3.56 4.98
CA CYS A 56 5.21 -4.82 4.23
C CYS A 56 4.46 -5.96 4.92
N GLY A 57 4.14 -5.84 6.23
CA GLY A 57 3.58 -6.91 7.01
C GLY A 57 4.39 -8.20 6.86
N VAL A 58 3.73 -9.30 6.52
CA VAL A 58 4.37 -10.60 6.30
C VAL A 58 5.05 -10.76 4.92
N GLY A 59 5.15 -9.69 4.11
CA GLY A 59 5.86 -9.67 2.84
C GLY A 59 5.13 -10.32 1.66
N ALA A 60 3.88 -10.73 1.84
CA ALA A 60 3.14 -11.50 0.83
C ALA A 60 2.84 -10.70 -0.46
N PHE A 61 2.80 -9.36 -0.39
CA PHE A 61 2.59 -8.51 -1.56
C PHE A 61 3.82 -8.51 -2.46
N SER A 62 4.99 -8.26 -1.88
CA SER A 62 6.25 -8.01 -2.60
C SER A 62 7.08 -9.26 -2.89
N GLU A 63 6.71 -10.41 -2.32
CA GLU A 63 7.39 -11.71 -2.54
C GLU A 63 7.68 -12.00 -4.01
N PRO A 64 6.75 -11.79 -4.99
CA PRO A 64 7.03 -12.09 -6.39
C PRO A 64 8.19 -11.30 -7.00
N TRP A 65 8.52 -10.15 -6.45
CA TRP A 65 9.62 -9.32 -6.94
C TRP A 65 11.00 -9.74 -6.43
N THR A 66 11.08 -10.51 -5.35
CA THR A 66 12.37 -10.87 -4.71
C THR A 66 13.27 -11.69 -5.60
N ARG A 67 12.71 -12.36 -6.61
CA ARG A 67 13.46 -13.20 -7.54
C ARG A 67 14.42 -12.38 -8.42
N ASP A 68 13.96 -11.25 -8.94
CA ASP A 68 14.66 -10.51 -9.97
C ASP A 68 15.05 -9.08 -9.52
N ASN A 69 14.73 -8.71 -8.26
CA ASN A 69 14.95 -7.38 -7.72
C ASN A 69 15.49 -7.42 -6.28
N SER A 70 16.03 -6.30 -5.82
CA SER A 70 16.35 -6.11 -4.40
C SER A 70 15.14 -5.48 -3.70
N VAL A 71 14.45 -6.26 -2.87
CA VAL A 71 13.26 -5.80 -2.14
C VAL A 71 13.60 -5.58 -0.68
N VAL A 72 13.37 -4.36 -0.19
CA VAL A 72 13.44 -4.00 1.21
C VAL A 72 12.01 -3.87 1.74
N GLY A 73 11.69 -4.60 2.81
CA GLY A 73 10.43 -4.49 3.53
C GLY A 73 10.62 -3.76 4.85
N VAL A 74 9.82 -2.75 5.12
CA VAL A 74 9.79 -2.07 6.42
C VAL A 74 8.41 -2.21 7.05
N ASP A 75 8.40 -2.50 8.35
CA ASP A 75 7.19 -2.55 9.17
C ASP A 75 7.59 -2.26 10.62
N PHE A 76 6.64 -1.93 11.48
CA PHE A 76 6.92 -1.79 12.90
C PHE A 76 6.73 -3.10 13.67
N SER A 77 6.03 -4.10 13.10
CA SER A 77 5.86 -5.44 13.69
C SER A 77 7.06 -6.32 13.38
N GLU A 78 7.94 -6.50 14.37
CA GLU A 78 9.11 -7.38 14.22
C GLU A 78 8.70 -8.82 13.89
N LYS A 79 7.57 -9.27 14.45
CA LYS A 79 7.05 -10.61 14.18
C LYS A 79 6.60 -10.78 12.72
N SER A 80 5.99 -9.76 12.13
CA SER A 80 5.66 -9.75 10.69
C SER A 80 6.92 -9.76 9.83
N LEU A 81 7.94 -8.99 10.22
CA LEU A 81 9.22 -8.93 9.51
C LEU A 81 9.97 -10.26 9.47
N GLU A 82 9.85 -11.11 10.50
CA GLU A 82 10.41 -12.48 10.48
C GLU A 82 9.81 -13.30 9.31
N PHE A 83 8.50 -13.21 9.09
CA PHE A 83 7.84 -13.88 7.98
C PHE A 83 8.20 -13.28 6.63
N ALA A 84 8.30 -11.95 6.55
CA ALA A 84 8.72 -11.25 5.34
C ALA A 84 10.15 -11.62 4.93
N ALA A 85 11.07 -11.76 5.89
CA ALA A 85 12.42 -12.24 5.64
C ALA A 85 12.42 -13.66 5.07
N GLY A 86 11.56 -14.54 5.59
CA GLY A 86 11.36 -15.90 5.07
C GLY A 86 10.87 -15.94 3.62
N ARG A 87 10.29 -14.85 3.10
CA ARG A 87 9.87 -14.66 1.70
C ARG A 87 10.94 -14.02 0.82
N GLY A 88 12.13 -13.76 1.35
CA GLY A 88 13.27 -13.22 0.61
C GLY A 88 13.37 -11.68 0.61
N LEU A 89 12.55 -10.98 1.39
CA LEU A 89 12.71 -9.54 1.60
C LEU A 89 13.89 -9.26 2.55
N LYS A 90 14.61 -8.18 2.30
CA LYS A 90 15.51 -7.58 3.30
C LYS A 90 14.66 -6.76 4.26
N THR A 91 14.58 -7.14 5.52
CA THR A 91 13.64 -6.53 6.46
C THR A 91 14.30 -5.58 7.43
N LEU A 92 13.60 -4.51 7.79
CA LEU A 92 14.05 -3.52 8.75
C LEU A 92 12.85 -2.96 9.53
N PRO A 93 12.85 -2.96 10.87
CA PRO A 93 11.83 -2.25 11.64
C PRO A 93 12.03 -0.74 11.48
N ALA A 94 10.97 -0.02 11.07
CA ALA A 94 11.03 1.42 10.86
C ALA A 94 9.67 2.10 11.02
N ASP A 95 9.71 3.38 11.45
CA ASP A 95 8.58 4.29 11.37
C ASP A 95 8.53 4.90 9.97
N LEU A 96 7.38 4.84 9.32
CA LEU A 96 7.19 5.37 7.97
C LEU A 96 7.27 6.90 7.90
N THR A 97 7.20 7.59 9.05
CA THR A 97 7.38 9.05 9.12
C THR A 97 8.85 9.49 9.14
N ALA A 98 9.79 8.53 9.31
CA ALA A 98 11.22 8.79 9.40
C ALA A 98 12.01 7.58 8.89
N LEU A 99 11.95 7.33 7.56
CA LEU A 99 12.60 6.20 6.94
C LEU A 99 14.13 6.33 6.97
N PRO A 100 14.89 5.28 7.38
CA PRO A 100 16.34 5.33 7.53
C PRO A 100 17.08 5.13 6.19
N PHE A 101 16.57 5.74 5.13
CA PHE A 101 17.14 5.67 3.78
C PHE A 101 17.47 7.07 3.26
N ALA A 102 18.48 7.16 2.41
CA ALA A 102 18.78 8.39 1.68
C ALA A 102 17.65 8.77 0.72
N ALA A 103 17.54 10.06 0.40
CA ALA A 103 16.64 10.51 -0.66
C ALA A 103 16.99 9.81 -2.00
N GLY A 104 15.97 9.45 -2.77
CA GLY A 104 16.16 8.84 -4.08
C GLY A 104 16.83 7.45 -4.04
N SER A 105 16.52 6.62 -3.06
CA SER A 105 17.12 5.28 -2.90
C SER A 105 16.42 4.20 -3.75
N PHE A 106 15.13 4.35 -4.04
CA PHE A 106 14.32 3.28 -4.61
C PHE A 106 13.73 3.63 -5.98
N ASP A 107 13.75 2.65 -6.88
CA ASP A 107 13.13 2.76 -8.21
C ASP A 107 11.60 2.62 -8.12
N LEU A 108 11.12 1.81 -7.17
CA LEU A 108 9.71 1.63 -6.84
C LEU A 108 9.53 1.66 -5.33
N VAL A 109 8.56 2.46 -4.87
CA VAL A 109 8.09 2.45 -3.49
C VAL A 109 6.62 2.06 -3.51
N VAL A 110 6.25 1.05 -2.72
CA VAL A 110 4.85 0.64 -2.55
C VAL A 110 4.43 0.76 -1.08
N CYS A 111 3.15 1.12 -0.88
CA CYS A 111 2.53 1.22 0.44
C CYS A 111 1.09 0.71 0.33
N ILE A 112 0.86 -0.53 0.75
CA ILE A 112 -0.36 -1.27 0.47
C ILE A 112 -1.15 -1.50 1.76
N GLY A 113 -2.35 -0.89 1.84
CA GLY A 113 -3.25 -1.10 2.98
C GLY A 113 -2.78 -0.48 4.30
N VAL A 114 -1.93 0.53 4.27
CA VAL A 114 -1.28 1.11 5.46
C VAL A 114 -1.80 2.48 5.82
N ILE A 115 -1.90 3.42 4.86
CA ILE A 115 -2.19 4.83 5.19
C ILE A 115 -3.54 5.02 5.87
N GLN A 116 -4.51 4.14 5.66
CA GLN A 116 -5.81 4.18 6.34
C GLN A 116 -5.72 3.92 7.86
N LEU A 117 -4.59 3.41 8.35
CA LEU A 117 -4.32 3.17 9.77
C LEU A 117 -3.63 4.35 10.44
N ILE A 118 -3.27 5.39 9.67
CA ILE A 118 -2.43 6.49 10.09
C ILE A 118 -3.26 7.78 10.10
N GLU A 119 -3.38 8.42 11.26
CA GLU A 119 -4.14 9.66 11.42
C GLU A 119 -3.55 10.81 10.58
N LYS A 120 -2.23 10.99 10.66
CA LYS A 120 -1.48 12.02 9.91
C LYS A 120 -0.65 11.34 8.82
N TYR A 121 -1.23 11.12 7.66
CA TYR A 121 -0.60 10.39 6.55
C TYR A 121 0.36 11.23 5.72
N GLN A 122 0.24 12.57 5.74
CA GLN A 122 1.07 13.46 4.92
C GLN A 122 2.58 13.31 5.21
N PRO A 123 3.05 13.25 6.47
CA PRO A 123 4.46 12.95 6.74
C PRO A 123 4.93 11.63 6.16
N VAL A 124 4.05 10.60 6.17
CA VAL A 124 4.38 9.30 5.55
C VAL A 124 4.52 9.45 4.04
N LEU A 125 3.56 10.09 3.35
CA LEU A 125 3.65 10.31 1.91
C LEU A 125 4.89 11.13 1.54
N ALA A 126 5.24 12.14 2.33
CA ALA A 126 6.46 12.94 2.12
C ALA A 126 7.73 12.09 2.22
N GLU A 127 7.82 11.19 3.20
CA GLU A 127 8.96 10.27 3.35
C GLU A 127 9.04 9.25 2.21
N LEU A 128 7.89 8.66 1.81
CA LEU A 128 7.82 7.77 0.67
C LEU A 128 8.27 8.47 -0.63
N ALA A 129 7.81 9.72 -0.82
CA ALA A 129 8.24 10.55 -1.95
C ALA A 129 9.73 10.88 -1.88
N ARG A 130 10.25 11.21 -0.68
CA ARG A 130 11.68 11.53 -0.50
C ARG A 130 12.58 10.39 -0.91
N VAL A 131 12.25 9.16 -0.52
CA VAL A 131 13.06 7.98 -0.82
C VAL A 131 12.88 7.44 -2.22
N THR A 132 11.84 7.86 -2.95
CA THR A 132 11.63 7.52 -4.36
C THR A 132 12.62 8.29 -5.23
N LYS A 133 13.31 7.61 -6.14
CA LYS A 133 14.23 8.24 -7.11
C LYS A 133 13.50 9.22 -8.03
N PRO A 134 14.17 10.29 -8.54
CA PRO A 134 13.70 10.96 -9.74
C PRO A 134 13.49 9.93 -10.88
N GLY A 135 12.35 9.99 -11.57
CA GLY A 135 11.93 8.97 -12.54
C GLY A 135 11.42 7.65 -11.94
N GLY A 136 11.51 7.49 -10.61
CA GLY A 136 10.96 6.34 -9.89
C GLY A 136 9.46 6.43 -9.68
N MET A 137 8.86 5.30 -9.32
CA MET A 137 7.41 5.17 -9.10
C MET A 137 7.09 5.10 -7.60
N LEU A 138 6.08 5.86 -7.17
CA LEU A 138 5.39 5.67 -5.89
C LEU A 138 4.00 5.09 -6.17
N LEU A 139 3.64 4.01 -5.46
CA LEU A 139 2.33 3.40 -5.50
C LEU A 139 1.75 3.26 -4.08
N VAL A 140 0.55 3.79 -3.88
CA VAL A 140 -0.19 3.65 -2.62
C VAL A 140 -1.54 3.01 -2.90
N GLN A 141 -1.93 2.01 -2.10
CA GLN A 141 -3.26 1.39 -2.15
C GLN A 141 -3.98 1.64 -0.83
N THR A 142 -5.27 2.02 -0.92
CA THR A 142 -6.07 2.35 0.26
C THR A 142 -7.57 2.15 0.03
N LEU A 143 -8.36 2.38 1.07
CA LEU A 143 -9.81 2.27 1.05
C LEU A 143 -10.45 3.56 0.50
N HIS A 144 -11.50 3.42 -0.33
CA HIS A 144 -12.21 4.53 -0.93
C HIS A 144 -13.37 5.04 -0.05
N GLN A 145 -13.37 6.34 0.26
CA GLN A 145 -14.38 6.99 1.11
C GLN A 145 -15.74 7.10 0.40
N GLY A 146 -15.74 7.40 -0.89
CA GLY A 146 -16.96 7.61 -1.71
C GLY A 146 -17.74 6.35 -2.00
N SER A 147 -17.30 5.16 -1.55
CA SER A 147 -17.92 3.88 -1.87
C SER A 147 -19.34 3.74 -1.32
N LEU A 148 -20.32 3.84 -2.21
CA LEU A 148 -21.74 3.57 -1.90
C LEU A 148 -21.95 2.12 -1.46
N GLN A 149 -21.22 1.19 -2.07
CA GLN A 149 -21.27 -0.23 -1.72
C GLN A 149 -20.88 -0.48 -0.27
N ARG A 150 -19.82 0.17 0.24
CA ARG A 150 -19.42 0.09 1.65
C ARG A 150 -20.50 0.65 2.57
N LYS A 151 -21.10 1.77 2.19
CA LYS A 151 -22.21 2.40 2.95
C LYS A 151 -23.42 1.50 3.01
N LEU A 152 -23.86 0.91 1.88
CA LEU A 152 -25.05 0.05 1.79
C LEU A 152 -24.87 -1.30 2.49
N LEU A 153 -23.69 -1.90 2.43
CA LEU A 153 -23.41 -3.20 3.05
C LEU A 153 -23.05 -3.12 4.54
N GLY A 154 -23.18 -1.96 5.17
CA GLY A 154 -22.81 -1.78 6.59
C GLY A 154 -21.32 -2.01 6.87
N MET A 155 -20.48 -2.07 5.82
CA MET A 155 -19.04 -2.24 5.97
C MET A 155 -18.39 -1.03 6.65
N VAL A 156 -19.05 0.12 6.65
CA VAL A 156 -18.64 1.33 7.38
C VAL A 156 -18.60 1.09 8.88
N GLU A 157 -19.53 0.32 9.43
CA GLU A 157 -19.51 -0.02 10.87
C GLU A 157 -18.40 -1.01 11.23
N ARG A 158 -18.09 -1.97 10.34
CA ARG A 158 -16.94 -2.88 10.51
C ARG A 158 -15.61 -2.16 10.36
N SER A 159 -15.59 -1.03 9.65
CA SER A 159 -14.40 -0.21 9.43
C SER A 159 -14.13 0.82 10.55
N LYS A 160 -14.82 0.79 11.69
CA LYS A 160 -14.45 1.56 12.90
C LYS A 160 -13.01 1.36 13.36
N LYS A 161 -12.34 0.39 12.76
CA LYS A 161 -10.95 0.02 12.98
C LYS A 161 -9.97 0.88 12.16
N PHE A 162 -10.41 1.46 11.04
CA PHE A 162 -9.59 2.29 10.18
C PHE A 162 -9.78 3.75 10.56
N ASP A 163 -8.71 4.45 10.84
CA ASP A 163 -8.76 5.84 11.25
C ASP A 163 -9.22 6.75 10.11
N ARG A 164 -8.97 6.34 8.82
CA ARG A 164 -9.36 7.14 7.66
C ARG A 164 -9.62 6.32 6.39
N MET A 165 -10.54 6.82 5.57
CA MET A 165 -10.72 6.45 4.17
C MET A 165 -10.46 7.69 3.30
N TYR A 166 -10.08 7.50 2.04
CA TYR A 166 -9.57 8.57 1.18
C TYR A 166 -10.40 8.75 -0.08
N GLU A 167 -10.48 10.01 -0.55
CA GLU A 167 -10.95 10.32 -1.89
C GLU A 167 -9.77 10.27 -2.88
N MET A 168 -10.06 9.83 -4.12
CA MET A 168 -9.03 9.76 -5.16
C MET A 168 -8.44 11.14 -5.49
N ALA A 169 -9.29 12.18 -5.48
CA ALA A 169 -8.88 13.56 -5.73
C ALA A 169 -7.87 14.05 -4.69
N GLU A 170 -8.12 13.77 -3.43
CA GLU A 170 -7.24 14.16 -2.32
C GLU A 170 -5.83 13.58 -2.51
N LEU A 171 -5.73 12.27 -2.74
CA LEU A 171 -4.42 11.64 -2.92
C LEU A 171 -3.74 12.07 -4.21
N ARG A 172 -4.49 12.34 -5.29
CA ARG A 172 -3.90 12.90 -6.51
C ARG A 172 -3.25 14.26 -6.24
N ASP A 173 -3.94 15.13 -5.51
CA ASP A 173 -3.45 16.49 -5.23
C ASP A 173 -2.19 16.44 -4.35
N GLU A 174 -2.12 15.52 -3.39
CA GLU A 174 -0.90 15.25 -2.60
C GLU A 174 0.25 14.76 -3.51
N TYR A 175 -0.01 13.85 -4.44
CA TYR A 175 1.01 13.38 -5.40
C TYR A 175 1.57 14.52 -6.25
N VAL A 176 0.70 15.41 -6.75
CA VAL A 176 1.13 16.59 -7.52
C VAL A 176 2.00 17.51 -6.68
N GLN A 177 1.60 17.79 -5.42
CA GLN A 177 2.37 18.63 -4.50
C GLN A 177 3.73 18.01 -4.15
N LEU A 178 3.82 16.68 -4.10
CA LEU A 178 5.06 15.94 -3.84
C LEU A 178 5.94 15.75 -5.10
N GLY A 179 5.56 16.35 -6.23
CA GLY A 179 6.35 16.34 -7.47
C GLY A 179 6.18 15.09 -8.32
N PHE A 180 5.03 14.43 -8.25
CA PHE A 180 4.72 13.30 -9.13
C PHE A 180 3.89 13.73 -10.34
N ALA A 181 4.20 13.13 -11.50
CA ALA A 181 3.46 13.25 -12.75
C ALA A 181 2.97 11.86 -13.21
N SER A 182 2.32 11.80 -14.38
CA SER A 182 1.79 10.56 -14.97
C SER A 182 0.94 9.76 -13.96
N ILE A 183 0.11 10.49 -13.21
CA ILE A 183 -0.69 9.91 -12.13
C ILE A 183 -1.82 9.08 -12.74
N SER A 184 -1.97 7.85 -12.27
CA SER A 184 -3.04 6.95 -12.70
C SER A 184 -3.56 6.12 -11.53
N PHE A 185 -4.76 5.55 -11.72
CA PHE A 185 -5.48 4.81 -10.69
C PHE A 185 -5.78 3.38 -11.15
N LEU A 186 -5.82 2.45 -10.21
CA LEU A 186 -6.40 1.13 -10.38
C LEU A 186 -7.58 1.02 -9.41
N LYS A 187 -8.79 1.12 -9.94
CA LYS A 187 -10.03 1.04 -9.16
C LYS A 187 -10.39 -0.41 -8.91
N GLN A 188 -10.71 -0.74 -7.67
CA GLN A 188 -10.97 -2.11 -7.21
C GLN A 188 -12.39 -2.23 -6.68
N TYR A 189 -13.13 -3.22 -7.15
CA TYR A 189 -14.55 -3.44 -6.88
C TYR A 189 -14.75 -4.77 -6.15
N HIS A 190 -14.79 -4.73 -4.82
CA HIS A 190 -15.07 -5.92 -4.02
C HIS A 190 -16.59 -6.04 -3.76
N PRO A 191 -17.22 -7.21 -3.78
CA PRO A 191 -16.64 -8.55 -3.92
C PRO A 191 -16.48 -9.06 -5.36
N LEU A 192 -16.77 -8.24 -6.38
CA LEU A 192 -16.78 -8.63 -7.80
C LEU A 192 -15.39 -9.03 -8.32
N LYS A 193 -14.32 -8.80 -7.54
CA LYS A 193 -12.92 -9.05 -7.93
C LYS A 193 -12.53 -8.38 -9.25
N ALA A 194 -13.28 -7.34 -9.66
CA ALA A 194 -13.03 -6.55 -10.85
C ALA A 194 -12.08 -5.41 -10.54
N VAL A 195 -11.28 -5.04 -11.52
CA VAL A 195 -10.40 -3.87 -11.47
C VAL A 195 -10.52 -3.09 -12.77
N THR A 196 -10.36 -1.77 -12.70
CA THR A 196 -10.36 -0.90 -13.86
C THR A 196 -9.23 0.11 -13.75
N PRO A 197 -8.21 0.04 -14.62
CA PRO A 197 -7.22 1.11 -14.76
C PRO A 197 -7.88 2.40 -15.25
N SER A 198 -7.48 3.55 -14.73
CA SER A 198 -8.03 4.84 -15.14
C SER A 198 -7.02 5.96 -14.86
N GLU A 199 -6.98 6.94 -15.76
CA GLU A 199 -6.26 8.20 -15.55
C GLU A 199 -7.17 9.30 -14.98
N SER A 200 -8.49 9.02 -14.85
CA SER A 200 -9.48 9.95 -14.36
C SER A 200 -10.30 9.38 -13.20
N PHE A 201 -10.93 10.27 -12.46
CA PHE A 201 -11.89 9.97 -11.40
C PHE A 201 -13.09 10.93 -11.49
N GLY A 202 -14.13 10.69 -10.67
CA GLY A 202 -15.37 11.46 -10.65
C GLY A 202 -16.46 10.90 -11.55
N GLY A 203 -16.24 9.71 -12.14
CA GLY A 203 -17.28 9.01 -12.90
C GLY A 203 -18.26 8.23 -12.01
N PHE A 204 -19.44 7.91 -12.56
CA PHE A 204 -20.49 7.15 -11.86
C PHE A 204 -19.97 5.83 -11.25
N THR A 205 -19.06 5.15 -11.93
CA THR A 205 -18.47 3.88 -11.47
C THR A 205 -17.65 4.01 -10.19
N ASP A 206 -17.16 5.20 -9.87
CA ASP A 206 -16.34 5.43 -8.67
C ASP A 206 -17.13 5.22 -7.38
N HIS A 207 -18.45 5.44 -7.42
CA HIS A 207 -19.33 5.15 -6.28
C HIS A 207 -19.38 3.67 -5.88
N PHE A 208 -19.00 2.77 -6.77
CA PHE A 208 -18.92 1.33 -6.50
C PHE A 208 -17.52 0.83 -6.19
N CYS A 209 -16.51 1.67 -6.41
CA CYS A 209 -15.12 1.36 -6.06
C CYS A 209 -14.97 1.25 -4.54
N THR A 210 -14.46 0.13 -4.04
CA THR A 210 -14.31 -0.12 -2.59
C THR A 210 -12.92 0.23 -2.07
N SER A 211 -11.93 0.11 -2.92
CA SER A 211 -10.54 0.49 -2.68
C SER A 211 -9.90 0.88 -4.01
N PHE A 212 -8.82 1.61 -3.95
CA PHE A 212 -8.06 1.98 -5.15
C PHE A 212 -6.56 1.99 -4.85
N ALA A 213 -5.77 1.76 -5.90
CA ALA A 213 -4.36 2.09 -5.90
C ALA A 213 -4.14 3.34 -6.76
N ILE A 214 -3.25 4.21 -6.31
CA ILE A 214 -2.74 5.37 -7.05
C ILE A 214 -1.25 5.18 -7.28
N ARG A 215 -0.77 5.45 -8.49
CA ARG A 215 0.65 5.51 -8.79
C ARG A 215 0.99 6.81 -9.50
N GLY A 216 2.21 7.28 -9.32
CA GLY A 216 2.78 8.42 -10.02
C GLY A 216 4.26 8.22 -10.25
N ILE A 217 4.80 8.88 -11.27
CA ILE A 217 6.22 8.91 -11.58
C ILE A 217 6.79 10.22 -11.03
N LYS A 218 7.84 10.13 -10.24
CA LYS A 218 8.50 11.31 -9.67
C LYS A 218 9.20 12.09 -10.77
N ASN A 219 8.98 13.41 -10.81
CA ASN A 219 9.61 14.27 -11.80
C ASN A 219 11.14 14.12 -11.75
N SER A 220 11.75 14.09 -12.92
CA SER A 220 13.20 14.24 -13.09
C SER A 220 13.47 15.74 -13.06
N GLU A 221 14.13 16.24 -12.04
CA GLU A 221 14.70 17.59 -12.11
C GLU A 221 15.84 17.64 -13.12
#